data_19f8276f592da23ab848930b56a619dd
#
_entry.id   19f8276f592da23ab848930b56a619dd
#
_cell.length_a   1.000
_cell.length_b   1.000
_cell.length_c   1.000
_cell.angle_alpha   90.00
_cell.angle_beta   90.00
_cell.angle_gamma   90.00
#
_symmetry.space_group_name_H-M   'P 1'
#
loop_
_entity.id
_entity.type
_entity.pdbx_description
1 polymer ?
#
loop_
_entity_poly.entity_id
_entity_poly.type
_entity_poly.pdbx_seq_one_letter_code
_entity_poly.pdbx_strand_id
1 'polypeptide(L)'
;MTVRAAVLSGALVLCASAIAAQVLVPPGTPREHDIRPGPGVTDTRMLSNWAPTLKNTPGDSPVYILDGQEPGGTVFVAGGTHGNEIAGIMAAITLIEHATVQKGRLIVIPHANNSAITDADPERPGPAFITLTTPSGERQFLYGSRRTKAAHQGAPDPAKYHHPNPKSTEDLAGTEARNLNRAYPGVADGTLTQRMAFAVMQVLRAERVTIAFDFHEAGPDSRLAWMVVANPKNLEIAAVAVLDLEAQGLAMKLEPSSETFRGLSHREWGDGTAAQAFLFETPSPSMVSNTKGVDFVNDPKLPLSRRVGGQLASFTAVMAAYNADAPAASSVTLGGIPAMADMITTGVGAWLR
;
A
#
# COMPACT_ATOMS: atom_id res chain seq x y z
N MET A 1 16.64 -76.59 -32.97
CA MET A 1 16.11 -75.96 -31.69
C MET A 1 16.92 -74.73 -31.42
N THR A 2 16.38 -73.58 -31.80
CA THR A 2 17.00 -72.23 -31.66
C THR A 2 16.25 -71.46 -30.64
N VAL A 3 16.86 -71.18 -29.48
CA VAL A 3 16.30 -70.35 -28.41
C VAL A 3 16.60 -68.89 -28.73
N ARG A 4 15.54 -68.06 -28.91
CA ARG A 4 15.67 -66.62 -29.05
C ARG A 4 15.60 -65.96 -27.66
N ALA A 5 16.67 -65.29 -27.28
CA ALA A 5 16.71 -64.45 -26.11
C ALA A 5 16.05 -63.11 -26.42
N ALA A 6 15.03 -62.73 -25.66
CA ALA A 6 14.42 -61.41 -25.71
C ALA A 6 15.16 -60.45 -24.74
N VAL A 7 15.72 -59.39 -25.28
CA VAL A 7 16.30 -58.31 -24.46
C VAL A 7 15.21 -57.30 -24.15
N LEU A 8 14.82 -57.20 -22.88
CA LEU A 8 13.97 -56.09 -22.38
C LEU A 8 14.89 -54.90 -22.09
N SER A 9 14.77 -53.86 -22.88
CA SER A 9 15.33 -52.52 -22.59
C SER A 9 14.37 -51.76 -21.66
N GLY A 10 14.68 -51.75 -20.39
CA GLY A 10 14.00 -50.86 -19.44
C GLY A 10 14.50 -49.41 -19.56
N ALA A 11 13.67 -48.52 -20.06
CA ALA A 11 13.96 -47.08 -20.02
C ALA A 11 13.72 -46.56 -18.61
N LEU A 12 14.79 -46.17 -17.92
CA LEU A 12 14.74 -45.48 -16.63
C LEU A 12 14.40 -44.02 -16.87
N VAL A 13 13.14 -43.62 -16.60
CA VAL A 13 12.74 -42.23 -16.61
C VAL A 13 13.18 -41.60 -15.29
N LEU A 14 14.29 -40.88 -15.32
CA LEU A 14 14.69 -40.01 -14.20
C LEU A 14 13.76 -38.78 -14.15
N CYS A 15 12.75 -38.82 -13.27
CA CYS A 15 12.03 -37.63 -12.83
C CYS A 15 12.99 -36.80 -11.98
N ALA A 16 13.62 -35.78 -12.58
CA ALA A 16 14.29 -34.74 -11.84
C ALA A 16 13.20 -33.87 -11.14
N SER A 17 12.91 -34.18 -9.88
CA SER A 17 12.13 -33.30 -9.02
C SER A 17 12.96 -32.05 -8.76
N ALA A 18 12.61 -30.92 -9.39
CA ALA A 18 13.14 -29.63 -9.02
C ALA A 18 12.71 -29.34 -7.57
N ILE A 19 13.61 -29.56 -6.63
CA ILE A 19 13.45 -29.06 -5.26
C ILE A 19 13.58 -27.55 -5.37
N ALA A 20 12.44 -26.86 -5.40
CA ALA A 20 12.41 -25.42 -5.20
C ALA A 20 13.07 -25.16 -3.83
N ALA A 21 14.21 -24.47 -3.83
CA ALA A 21 14.85 -24.04 -2.61
C ALA A 21 13.82 -23.19 -1.83
N GLN A 22 13.26 -23.75 -0.78
CA GLN A 22 12.46 -22.99 0.17
C GLN A 22 13.42 -21.94 0.76
N VAL A 23 13.15 -20.68 0.47
CA VAL A 23 13.79 -19.58 1.18
C VAL A 23 13.42 -19.77 2.64
N LEU A 24 14.40 -20.15 3.47
CA LEU A 24 14.19 -20.34 4.90
C LEU A 24 13.86 -18.98 5.49
N VAL A 25 12.62 -18.83 5.89
CA VAL A 25 12.18 -17.63 6.64
C VAL A 25 12.98 -17.62 7.96
N PRO A 26 13.68 -16.53 8.29
CA PRO A 26 14.46 -16.44 9.52
C PRO A 26 13.61 -16.77 10.76
N PRO A 27 14.16 -17.44 11.77
CA PRO A 27 13.48 -17.66 13.04
C PRO A 27 13.02 -16.32 13.65
N GLY A 28 11.78 -16.25 14.13
CA GLY A 28 11.20 -15.03 14.70
C GLY A 28 10.50 -14.10 13.69
N THR A 29 10.52 -14.41 12.39
CA THR A 29 9.74 -13.65 11.42
C THR A 29 8.23 -13.82 11.68
N PRO A 30 7.47 -12.74 11.84
CA PRO A 30 6.02 -12.81 12.01
C PRO A 30 5.39 -13.47 10.79
N ARG A 31 4.41 -14.34 11.02
CA ARG A 31 3.67 -15.02 9.94
C ARG A 31 2.37 -14.30 9.61
N GLU A 32 1.91 -13.49 10.53
CA GLU A 32 0.68 -12.71 10.43
C GLU A 32 0.99 -11.23 10.72
N HIS A 33 0.13 -10.37 10.22
CA HIS A 33 0.24 -8.94 10.46
C HIS A 33 -0.22 -8.64 11.89
N ASP A 34 0.64 -8.03 12.69
CA ASP A 34 0.29 -7.55 14.03
C ASP A 34 -0.45 -6.21 13.91
N ILE A 35 -1.76 -6.27 13.69
CA ILE A 35 -2.65 -5.11 13.66
C ILE A 35 -3.67 -5.29 14.77
N ARG A 36 -3.78 -4.30 15.65
CA ARG A 36 -4.65 -4.32 16.84
C ARG A 36 -5.72 -3.25 16.74
N PRO A 37 -6.90 -3.57 16.16
CA PRO A 37 -7.94 -2.59 15.93
C PRO A 37 -8.27 -1.78 17.19
N GLY A 38 -8.29 -0.45 17.05
CA GLY A 38 -8.69 0.45 18.12
C GLY A 38 -10.21 0.50 18.30
N PRO A 39 -10.68 1.22 19.34
CA PRO A 39 -12.11 1.30 19.65
C PRO A 39 -12.93 2.03 18.57
N GLY A 40 -12.27 2.74 17.65
CA GLY A 40 -12.94 3.37 16.51
C GLY A 40 -13.32 2.41 15.39
N VAL A 41 -12.72 1.20 15.34
CA VAL A 41 -13.04 0.19 14.32
C VAL A 41 -14.40 -0.45 14.65
N THR A 42 -15.34 -0.31 13.74
CA THR A 42 -16.72 -0.83 13.88
C THR A 42 -16.95 -2.14 13.15
N ASP A 43 -16.15 -2.40 12.09
CA ASP A 43 -16.23 -3.64 11.30
C ASP A 43 -14.87 -3.97 10.67
N THR A 44 -14.64 -5.26 10.41
CA THR A 44 -13.47 -5.75 9.68
C THR A 44 -13.93 -6.77 8.65
N ARG A 45 -13.58 -6.54 7.39
CA ARG A 45 -13.92 -7.40 6.27
C ARG A 45 -12.67 -7.82 5.52
N MET A 46 -12.79 -8.80 4.66
CA MET A 46 -11.74 -9.14 3.71
C MET A 46 -12.00 -8.43 2.38
N LEU A 47 -10.96 -8.09 1.64
CA LEU A 47 -11.07 -7.46 0.33
C LEU A 47 -11.92 -8.30 -0.65
N SER A 48 -11.92 -9.63 -0.45
CA SER A 48 -12.79 -10.57 -1.17
C SER A 48 -14.29 -10.37 -0.95
N ASN A 49 -14.71 -9.58 0.05
CA ASN A 49 -16.14 -9.22 0.20
C ASN A 49 -16.62 -8.32 -0.96
N TRP A 50 -15.72 -7.56 -1.58
CA TRP A 50 -16.03 -6.73 -2.76
C TRP A 50 -15.59 -7.39 -4.08
N ALA A 51 -14.67 -8.37 -4.03
CA ALA A 51 -14.21 -9.11 -5.20
C ALA A 51 -13.98 -10.59 -4.84
N PRO A 52 -15.01 -11.44 -4.95
CA PRO A 52 -14.95 -12.84 -4.52
C PRO A 52 -13.82 -13.68 -5.11
N THR A 53 -13.28 -13.25 -6.27
CA THR A 53 -12.14 -13.92 -6.90
C THR A 53 -10.83 -13.84 -6.10
N LEU A 54 -10.76 -12.96 -5.08
CA LEU A 54 -9.62 -12.90 -4.17
C LEU A 54 -9.69 -13.87 -3.01
N LYS A 55 -10.86 -14.43 -2.72
CA LYS A 55 -11.08 -15.29 -1.54
C LYS A 55 -10.09 -16.46 -1.50
N ASN A 56 -9.43 -16.64 -0.36
CA ASN A 56 -8.42 -17.67 -0.13
C ASN A 56 -7.15 -17.52 -1.02
N THR A 57 -6.88 -16.33 -1.53
CA THR A 57 -5.64 -16.05 -2.26
C THR A 57 -4.69 -15.21 -1.39
N PRO A 58 -3.38 -15.19 -1.69
CA PRO A 58 -2.42 -14.31 -1.01
C PRO A 58 -2.69 -12.80 -1.19
N GLY A 59 -3.57 -12.41 -2.09
CA GLY A 59 -3.99 -11.02 -2.31
C GLY A 59 -5.20 -10.58 -1.48
N ASP A 60 -5.85 -11.51 -0.76
CA ASP A 60 -6.97 -11.15 0.09
C ASP A 60 -6.47 -10.47 1.37
N SER A 61 -6.84 -9.21 1.56
CA SER A 61 -6.34 -8.36 2.63
C SER A 61 -7.48 -7.93 3.56
N PRO A 62 -7.23 -7.79 4.87
CA PRO A 62 -8.19 -7.21 5.78
C PRO A 62 -8.44 -5.72 5.47
N VAL A 63 -9.68 -5.34 5.57
CA VAL A 63 -10.22 -3.98 5.37
C VAL A 63 -10.89 -3.56 6.66
N TYR A 64 -10.42 -2.49 7.26
CA TYR A 64 -10.93 -1.96 8.52
C TYR A 64 -11.87 -0.80 8.27
N ILE A 65 -13.04 -0.82 8.91
CA ILE A 65 -14.09 0.17 8.74
C ILE A 65 -14.33 0.85 10.08
N LEU A 66 -14.35 2.17 10.06
CA LEU A 66 -14.66 3.03 11.18
C LEU A 66 -15.87 3.88 10.79
N ASP A 67 -17.02 3.59 11.35
CA ASP A 67 -18.26 4.33 11.12
C ASP A 67 -18.44 5.40 12.18
N GLY A 68 -18.75 6.63 11.75
CA GLY A 68 -19.17 7.71 12.62
C GLY A 68 -20.64 7.59 13.03
N GLN A 69 -20.99 8.33 14.08
CA GLN A 69 -22.39 8.40 14.57
C GLN A 69 -23.27 9.26 13.66
N GLU A 70 -22.67 10.24 12.97
CA GLU A 70 -23.39 11.14 12.07
C GLU A 70 -23.12 10.75 10.61
N PRO A 71 -24.15 10.80 9.74
CA PRO A 71 -23.97 10.58 8.31
C PRO A 71 -23.03 11.63 7.69
N GLY A 72 -22.15 11.18 6.79
CA GLY A 72 -21.19 12.03 6.07
C GLY A 72 -20.59 11.33 4.88
N GLY A 73 -19.45 11.84 4.38
CA GLY A 73 -18.68 11.23 3.31
C GLY A 73 -17.94 9.95 3.74
N THR A 74 -17.35 9.28 2.77
CA THR A 74 -16.50 8.10 2.99
C THR A 74 -15.08 8.42 2.58
N VAL A 75 -14.14 8.28 3.52
CA VAL A 75 -12.69 8.37 3.30
C VAL A 75 -12.14 6.96 3.08
N PHE A 76 -11.25 6.81 2.12
CA PHE A 76 -10.52 5.57 1.88
C PHE A 76 -9.01 5.82 1.99
N VAL A 77 -8.31 4.95 2.69
CA VAL A 77 -6.85 4.96 2.84
C VAL A 77 -6.27 3.60 2.49
N ALA A 78 -5.31 3.59 1.59
CA ALA A 78 -4.47 2.42 1.32
C ALA A 78 -3.05 2.66 1.83
N GLY A 79 -2.50 1.68 2.57
CA GLY A 79 -1.09 1.53 2.81
C GLY A 79 -0.60 0.22 2.18
N GLY A 80 0.69 0.05 2.00
CA GLY A 80 1.27 -1.21 1.53
C GLY A 80 0.89 -1.60 0.10
N THR A 81 0.60 -0.64 -0.75
CA THR A 81 0.59 -0.82 -2.22
C THR A 81 1.93 -1.36 -2.68
N HIS A 82 3.02 -0.89 -2.06
CA HIS A 82 4.33 -1.53 -2.10
C HIS A 82 4.71 -1.97 -0.69
N GLY A 83 5.09 -3.24 -0.53
CA GLY A 83 5.37 -3.85 0.77
C GLY A 83 6.66 -3.36 1.45
N ASN A 84 7.56 -2.72 0.70
CA ASN A 84 8.79 -2.12 1.19
C ASN A 84 8.67 -0.62 1.52
N GLU A 85 7.47 -0.06 1.49
CA GLU A 85 7.17 1.34 1.83
C GLU A 85 6.54 1.41 3.22
N ILE A 86 7.40 1.18 4.24
CA ILE A 86 6.95 0.90 5.61
C ILE A 86 6.26 2.09 6.28
N ALA A 87 6.59 3.34 5.91
CA ALA A 87 5.93 4.49 6.54
C ALA A 87 4.45 4.60 6.17
N GLY A 88 4.08 4.29 4.92
CA GLY A 88 2.69 4.24 4.48
C GLY A 88 1.90 3.14 5.19
N ILE A 89 2.53 1.97 5.38
CA ILE A 89 1.95 0.86 6.13
C ILE A 89 1.71 1.27 7.59
N MET A 90 2.71 1.84 8.25
CA MET A 90 2.62 2.24 9.66
C MET A 90 1.64 3.40 9.88
N ALA A 91 1.53 4.33 8.93
CA ALA A 91 0.52 5.39 8.98
C ALA A 91 -0.90 4.80 8.90
N ALA A 92 -1.14 3.86 8.00
CA ALA A 92 -2.42 3.17 7.88
C ALA A 92 -2.75 2.35 9.15
N ILE A 93 -1.77 1.64 9.73
CA ILE A 93 -1.95 0.91 11.00
C ILE A 93 -2.24 1.88 12.15
N THR A 94 -1.55 3.03 12.22
CA THR A 94 -1.83 4.05 13.24
C THR A 94 -3.28 4.56 13.14
N LEU A 95 -3.80 4.78 11.93
CA LEU A 95 -5.22 5.14 11.74
C LEU A 95 -6.15 4.03 12.25
N ILE A 96 -5.88 2.77 11.97
CA ILE A 96 -6.69 1.64 12.45
C ILE A 96 -6.70 1.55 13.97
N GLU A 97 -5.56 1.80 14.60
CA GLU A 97 -5.39 1.60 16.05
C GLU A 97 -5.86 2.81 16.88
N HIS A 98 -5.88 4.03 16.30
CA HIS A 98 -6.16 5.25 17.06
C HIS A 98 -7.24 6.17 16.50
N ALA A 99 -7.50 6.15 15.20
CA ALA A 99 -8.47 7.07 14.63
C ALA A 99 -9.88 6.82 15.19
N THR A 100 -10.62 7.90 15.32
CA THR A 100 -12.05 7.90 15.62
C THR A 100 -12.80 8.68 14.55
N VAL A 101 -14.04 8.30 14.29
CA VAL A 101 -14.90 8.98 13.33
C VAL A 101 -16.14 9.47 14.07
N GLN A 102 -16.36 10.78 14.08
CA GLN A 102 -17.58 11.37 14.60
C GLN A 102 -18.64 11.43 13.49
N LYS A 103 -18.24 11.87 12.29
CA LYS A 103 -19.12 12.03 11.14
C LYS A 103 -18.53 11.38 9.90
N GLY A 104 -19.35 10.67 9.16
CA GLY A 104 -18.95 9.94 7.96
C GLY A 104 -18.34 8.57 8.25
N ARG A 105 -17.44 8.13 7.40
CA ARG A 105 -16.80 6.80 7.46
C ARG A 105 -15.34 6.88 7.07
N LEU A 106 -14.48 6.11 7.71
CA LEU A 106 -13.11 5.86 7.30
C LEU A 106 -12.92 4.36 7.00
N ILE A 107 -12.40 4.03 5.82
CA ILE A 107 -12.04 2.68 5.39
C ILE A 107 -10.54 2.64 5.19
N VAL A 108 -9.85 1.68 5.83
CA VAL A 108 -8.39 1.54 5.78
C VAL A 108 -8.00 0.15 5.34
N ILE A 109 -7.14 0.06 4.32
CA ILE A 109 -6.45 -1.16 3.93
C ILE A 109 -4.96 -0.97 4.20
N PRO A 110 -4.39 -1.60 5.25
CA PRO A 110 -2.98 -1.38 5.61
C PRO A 110 -1.99 -2.12 4.69
N HIS A 111 -2.46 -3.15 4.00
CA HIS A 111 -1.68 -4.00 3.10
C HIS A 111 -2.43 -4.19 1.77
N ALA A 112 -2.51 -3.12 0.96
CA ALA A 112 -3.26 -3.17 -0.31
C ALA A 112 -2.71 -4.24 -1.27
N ASN A 113 -1.39 -4.48 -1.26
CA ASN A 113 -0.75 -5.62 -1.91
C ASN A 113 -0.26 -6.63 -0.87
N ASN A 114 -1.19 -7.39 -0.29
CA ASN A 114 -0.88 -8.37 0.76
C ASN A 114 0.16 -9.42 0.32
N SER A 115 0.17 -9.81 -0.96
CA SER A 115 1.18 -10.72 -1.50
C SER A 115 2.60 -10.13 -1.47
N ALA A 116 2.75 -8.82 -1.72
CA ALA A 116 4.04 -8.15 -1.70
C ALA A 116 4.63 -8.03 -0.28
N ILE A 117 3.80 -7.89 0.73
CA ILE A 117 4.22 -7.81 2.14
C ILE A 117 4.91 -9.10 2.61
N THR A 118 4.52 -10.24 2.07
CA THR A 118 5.03 -11.56 2.47
C THR A 118 6.25 -12.02 1.68
N ASP A 119 6.82 -11.18 0.82
CA ASP A 119 7.95 -11.52 -0.05
C ASP A 119 9.12 -10.56 0.19
N ALA A 120 10.36 -11.06 0.10
CA ALA A 120 11.54 -10.23 0.12
C ALA A 120 11.71 -9.53 -1.24
N ASP A 121 12.14 -8.25 -1.22
CA ASP A 121 12.46 -7.53 -2.45
C ASP A 121 13.83 -8.00 -3.01
N PRO A 122 13.88 -8.66 -4.17
CA PRO A 122 15.13 -9.13 -4.73
C PRO A 122 16.02 -7.99 -5.24
N GLU A 123 15.46 -6.83 -5.55
CA GLU A 123 16.20 -5.67 -6.07
C GLU A 123 16.70 -4.76 -4.93
N ARG A 124 16.01 -4.77 -3.80
CA ARG A 124 16.32 -3.96 -2.63
C ARG A 124 16.22 -4.80 -1.36
N PRO A 125 17.25 -5.62 -1.08
CA PRO A 125 17.26 -6.46 0.12
C PRO A 125 17.06 -5.63 1.39
N GLY A 126 16.12 -6.05 2.21
CA GLY A 126 15.80 -5.45 3.50
C GLY A 126 15.65 -6.52 4.58
N PRO A 127 15.32 -6.12 5.82
CA PRO A 127 14.97 -7.07 6.87
C PRO A 127 13.66 -7.79 6.52
N ALA A 128 13.42 -8.96 7.09
CA ALA A 128 12.13 -9.63 6.92
C ALA A 128 10.99 -8.90 7.66
N PHE A 129 11.33 -8.15 8.70
CA PHE A 129 10.42 -7.34 9.50
C PHE A 129 11.17 -6.19 10.18
N ILE A 130 10.45 -5.16 10.57
CA ILE A 130 10.93 -4.14 11.51
C ILE A 130 10.38 -4.42 12.91
N THR A 131 11.12 -4.05 13.95
CA THR A 131 10.68 -4.14 15.34
C THR A 131 10.50 -2.74 15.91
N LEU A 132 9.37 -2.51 16.58
CA LEU A 132 9.06 -1.27 17.27
C LEU A 132 8.73 -1.58 18.74
N THR A 133 9.32 -0.81 19.66
CA THR A 133 8.93 -0.82 21.07
C THR A 133 7.63 -0.05 21.23
N THR A 134 6.61 -0.70 21.79
CA THR A 134 5.29 -0.13 22.04
C THR A 134 4.95 -0.18 23.54
N PRO A 135 3.88 0.50 23.99
CA PRO A 135 3.43 0.38 25.39
C PRO A 135 3.10 -1.05 25.83
N SER A 136 2.73 -1.92 24.87
CA SER A 136 2.42 -3.34 25.12
C SER A 136 3.60 -4.29 24.93
N GLY A 137 4.81 -3.77 24.69
CA GLY A 137 6.03 -4.53 24.42
C GLY A 137 6.52 -4.39 22.98
N GLU A 138 7.48 -5.23 22.59
CA GLU A 138 7.99 -5.24 21.21
C GLU A 138 6.96 -5.83 20.26
N ARG A 139 6.77 -5.15 19.12
CA ARG A 139 5.92 -5.62 18.02
C ARG A 139 6.72 -5.67 16.72
N GLN A 140 6.44 -6.67 15.89
CA GLN A 140 7.12 -6.89 14.62
C GLN A 140 6.16 -6.69 13.47
N PHE A 141 6.61 -5.94 12.45
CA PHE A 141 5.85 -5.62 11.26
C PHE A 141 6.61 -6.09 10.02
N LEU A 142 5.97 -6.87 9.17
CA LEU A 142 6.57 -7.41 7.96
C LEU A 142 7.07 -6.28 7.06
N TYR A 143 8.24 -6.49 6.49
CA TYR A 143 8.84 -5.64 5.46
C TYR A 143 8.92 -6.45 4.17
N GLY A 144 8.20 -6.03 3.16
CA GLY A 144 8.01 -6.81 1.94
C GLY A 144 8.76 -6.27 0.72
N SER A 145 8.23 -6.59 -0.43
CA SER A 145 8.75 -6.15 -1.72
C SER A 145 7.86 -5.07 -2.36
N ARG A 146 8.38 -4.48 -3.44
CA ARG A 146 7.61 -3.53 -4.26
C ARG A 146 6.47 -4.21 -5.04
N ARG A 147 6.60 -5.49 -5.36
CA ARG A 147 5.74 -6.19 -6.32
C ARG A 147 5.09 -7.41 -5.70
N THR A 148 3.93 -7.78 -6.20
CA THR A 148 3.30 -9.09 -5.96
C THR A 148 4.35 -10.19 -6.18
N LYS A 149 4.40 -11.16 -5.28
CA LYS A 149 5.29 -12.31 -5.39
C LYS A 149 5.05 -13.05 -6.71
N ALA A 150 6.12 -13.31 -7.47
CA ALA A 150 6.02 -13.94 -8.79
C ALA A 150 5.24 -15.26 -8.76
N ALA A 151 5.49 -16.09 -7.74
CA ALA A 151 4.79 -17.37 -7.54
C ALA A 151 3.27 -17.22 -7.26
N HIS A 152 2.81 -16.04 -6.84
CA HIS A 152 1.40 -15.78 -6.57
C HIS A 152 0.68 -15.14 -7.77
N GLN A 153 1.42 -14.63 -8.76
CA GLN A 153 0.87 -13.82 -9.85
C GLN A 153 -0.12 -14.57 -10.76
N GLY A 154 0.11 -15.87 -10.95
CA GLY A 154 -0.71 -16.71 -11.83
C GLY A 154 -0.35 -16.62 -13.32
N ALA A 155 0.62 -15.77 -13.68
CA ALA A 155 1.17 -15.66 -15.04
C ALA A 155 2.64 -15.23 -14.97
N PRO A 156 3.49 -15.61 -15.94
CA PRO A 156 4.87 -15.13 -16.02
C PRO A 156 4.91 -13.62 -16.35
N ASP A 157 5.99 -12.96 -15.94
CA ASP A 157 6.23 -11.58 -16.34
C ASP A 157 6.43 -11.49 -17.85
N PRO A 158 5.79 -10.54 -18.55
CA PRO A 158 6.05 -10.31 -19.96
C PRO A 158 7.45 -9.71 -20.17
N ALA A 159 7.96 -9.73 -21.39
CA ALA A 159 9.24 -9.06 -21.70
C ALA A 159 9.18 -7.55 -21.44
N LYS A 160 8.05 -6.93 -21.74
CA LYS A 160 7.72 -5.52 -21.50
C LYS A 160 6.29 -5.44 -20.98
N TYR A 161 6.02 -4.44 -20.16
CA TYR A 161 4.69 -4.17 -19.65
C TYR A 161 4.16 -2.85 -20.22
N HIS A 162 3.03 -2.93 -20.88
CA HIS A 162 2.25 -1.79 -21.32
C HIS A 162 0.88 -1.82 -20.64
N HIS A 163 0.50 -0.72 -20.03
CA HIS A 163 -0.83 -0.63 -19.45
C HIS A 163 -1.88 -0.64 -20.58
N PRO A 164 -3.01 -1.41 -20.45
CA PRO A 164 -3.97 -1.59 -21.53
C PRO A 164 -4.79 -0.33 -21.88
N ASN A 165 -4.71 0.73 -21.10
CA ASN A 165 -5.38 1.99 -21.43
C ASN A 165 -4.74 2.61 -22.67
N PRO A 166 -5.53 2.97 -23.72
CA PRO A 166 -5.00 3.52 -24.97
C PRO A 166 -4.29 4.87 -24.83
N LYS A 167 -4.47 5.58 -23.72
CA LYS A 167 -3.73 6.80 -23.39
C LYS A 167 -2.35 6.52 -22.81
N SER A 168 -2.04 5.26 -22.44
CA SER A 168 -0.74 4.93 -21.85
C SER A 168 0.37 5.04 -22.88
N THR A 169 1.41 5.77 -22.53
CA THR A 169 2.62 5.91 -23.35
C THR A 169 3.84 5.23 -22.72
N GLU A 170 3.69 4.65 -21.54
CA GLU A 170 4.80 4.05 -20.80
C GLU A 170 5.12 2.63 -21.31
N ASP A 171 6.40 2.40 -21.56
CA ASP A 171 7.00 1.10 -21.86
C ASP A 171 7.88 0.67 -20.68
N LEU A 172 7.32 -0.17 -19.82
CA LEU A 172 7.93 -0.53 -18.56
C LEU A 172 8.61 -1.90 -18.61
N ALA A 173 9.50 -2.16 -17.64
CA ALA A 173 10.03 -3.51 -17.45
C ALA A 173 8.89 -4.50 -17.20
N GLY A 174 9.00 -5.72 -17.71
CA GLY A 174 7.95 -6.74 -17.61
C GLY A 174 7.53 -7.05 -16.17
N THR A 175 8.46 -6.93 -15.21
CA THR A 175 8.20 -7.08 -13.78
C THR A 175 7.18 -6.09 -13.21
N GLU A 176 6.96 -4.93 -13.87
CA GLU A 176 5.94 -3.96 -13.46
C GLU A 176 4.51 -4.45 -13.69
N ALA A 177 4.30 -5.56 -14.42
CA ALA A 177 3.01 -6.26 -14.47
C ALA A 177 2.56 -6.77 -13.09
N ARG A 178 3.50 -6.91 -12.14
CA ARG A 178 3.24 -7.31 -10.74
C ARG A 178 3.20 -6.12 -9.78
N ASN A 179 3.31 -4.90 -10.26
CA ASN A 179 3.19 -3.70 -9.46
C ASN A 179 1.73 -3.26 -9.34
N LEU A 180 1.18 -3.24 -8.12
CA LEU A 180 -0.22 -2.86 -7.90
C LEU A 180 -0.48 -1.42 -8.39
N ASN A 181 0.47 -0.50 -8.20
CA ASN A 181 0.39 0.88 -8.67
C ASN A 181 0.71 1.03 -10.19
N ARG A 182 0.50 -0.03 -10.96
CA ARG A 182 0.51 -0.08 -12.43
C ARG A 182 -0.69 -0.87 -12.98
N ALA A 183 -1.50 -1.44 -12.08
CA ALA A 183 -2.52 -2.41 -12.47
C ALA A 183 -3.94 -1.85 -12.43
N TYR A 184 -4.17 -0.65 -11.86
CA TYR A 184 -5.52 -0.07 -11.81
C TYR A 184 -6.04 0.30 -13.20
N PRO A 185 -7.34 0.15 -13.51
CA PRO A 185 -8.43 -0.21 -12.60
C PRO A 185 -8.57 -1.72 -12.31
N GLY A 186 -7.67 -2.55 -12.83
CA GLY A 186 -7.66 -3.99 -12.62
C GLY A 186 -8.67 -4.76 -13.50
N VAL A 187 -8.65 -6.08 -13.35
CA VAL A 187 -9.51 -7.03 -14.07
C VAL A 187 -9.97 -8.11 -13.09
N ALA A 188 -11.26 -8.44 -13.09
CA ALA A 188 -11.90 -9.32 -12.10
C ALA A 188 -11.34 -10.75 -12.11
N ASP A 189 -10.99 -11.27 -13.27
CA ASP A 189 -10.48 -12.63 -13.52
C ASP A 189 -9.03 -12.63 -14.07
N GLY A 190 -8.33 -11.51 -13.93
CA GLY A 190 -6.95 -11.33 -14.35
C GLY A 190 -5.92 -11.98 -13.42
N THR A 191 -4.66 -11.55 -13.54
CA THR A 191 -3.59 -11.93 -12.62
C THR A 191 -3.90 -11.49 -11.19
N LEU A 192 -3.17 -12.04 -10.19
CA LEU A 192 -3.44 -11.66 -8.79
C LEU A 192 -3.35 -10.14 -8.58
N THR A 193 -2.35 -9.48 -9.19
CA THR A 193 -2.19 -8.02 -9.10
C THR A 193 -3.39 -7.28 -9.70
N GLN A 194 -3.87 -7.72 -10.86
CA GLN A 194 -5.05 -7.12 -11.49
C GLN A 194 -6.34 -7.34 -10.70
N ARG A 195 -6.49 -8.51 -10.07
CA ARG A 195 -7.64 -8.80 -9.18
C ARG A 195 -7.63 -7.94 -7.92
N MET A 196 -6.46 -7.71 -7.30
CA MET A 196 -6.33 -6.79 -6.17
C MET A 196 -6.69 -5.35 -6.58
N ALA A 197 -6.16 -4.86 -7.70
CA ALA A 197 -6.51 -3.55 -8.23
C ALA A 197 -8.02 -3.42 -8.50
N PHE A 198 -8.63 -4.43 -9.13
CA PHE A 198 -10.08 -4.49 -9.36
C PHE A 198 -10.86 -4.43 -8.05
N ALA A 199 -10.44 -5.20 -7.03
CA ALA A 199 -11.11 -5.25 -5.74
C ALA A 199 -11.10 -3.89 -5.03
N VAL A 200 -9.97 -3.18 -5.02
CA VAL A 200 -9.90 -1.81 -4.50
C VAL A 200 -10.87 -0.88 -5.24
N MET A 201 -10.94 -0.97 -6.57
CA MET A 201 -11.92 -0.19 -7.35
C MET A 201 -13.37 -0.53 -6.96
N GLN A 202 -13.67 -1.79 -6.61
CA GLN A 202 -15.00 -2.17 -6.12
C GLN A 202 -15.30 -1.59 -4.74
N VAL A 203 -14.30 -1.55 -3.82
CA VAL A 203 -14.45 -0.85 -2.53
C VAL A 203 -14.82 0.62 -2.78
N LEU A 204 -14.04 1.33 -3.60
CA LEU A 204 -14.26 2.75 -3.89
C LEU A 204 -15.68 3.03 -4.42
N ARG A 205 -16.18 2.16 -5.30
CA ARG A 205 -17.51 2.29 -5.90
C ARG A 205 -18.64 1.90 -4.96
N ALA A 206 -18.54 0.71 -4.35
CA ALA A 206 -19.59 0.15 -3.50
C ALA A 206 -19.80 0.98 -2.23
N GLU A 207 -18.71 1.46 -1.62
CA GLU A 207 -18.74 2.28 -0.40
C GLU A 207 -18.91 3.79 -0.72
N ARG A 208 -19.07 4.16 -1.99
CA ARG A 208 -19.26 5.53 -2.47
C ARG A 208 -18.21 6.48 -1.91
N VAL A 209 -16.95 6.07 -2.01
CA VAL A 209 -15.82 6.85 -1.48
C VAL A 209 -15.81 8.25 -2.08
N THR A 210 -15.74 9.26 -1.23
CA THR A 210 -15.71 10.68 -1.62
C THR A 210 -14.29 11.21 -1.74
N ILE A 211 -13.36 10.67 -0.94
CA ILE A 211 -11.94 11.05 -0.97
C ILE A 211 -11.06 9.83 -0.67
N ALA A 212 -9.97 9.67 -1.40
CA ALA A 212 -9.12 8.48 -1.35
C ALA A 212 -7.62 8.84 -1.32
N PHE A 213 -6.87 8.11 -0.50
CA PHE A 213 -5.44 8.31 -0.26
C PHE A 213 -4.66 7.02 -0.45
N ASP A 214 -3.52 7.10 -1.14
CA ASP A 214 -2.54 6.01 -1.26
C ASP A 214 -1.22 6.48 -0.63
N PHE A 215 -0.77 5.80 0.41
CA PHE A 215 0.41 6.17 1.19
C PHE A 215 1.65 5.45 0.66
N HIS A 216 2.58 6.23 0.12
CA HIS A 216 3.80 5.75 -0.54
C HIS A 216 5.07 6.35 0.03
N GLU A 217 6.20 5.75 -0.36
CA GLU A 217 7.53 6.28 -0.11
C GLU A 217 8.36 6.29 -1.40
N ALA A 218 9.17 7.33 -1.57
CA ALA A 218 10.12 7.47 -2.67
C ALA A 218 11.57 7.40 -2.18
N GLY A 219 12.52 7.23 -3.08
CA GLY A 219 13.94 7.39 -2.74
C GLY A 219 14.23 8.80 -2.23
N PRO A 220 15.17 8.99 -1.29
CA PRO A 220 15.44 10.29 -0.70
C PRO A 220 15.91 11.34 -1.72
N ASP A 221 16.57 10.89 -2.77
CA ASP A 221 17.04 11.75 -3.88
C ASP A 221 16.03 11.80 -5.05
N SER A 222 14.89 11.18 -4.91
CA SER A 222 13.83 11.21 -5.92
C SER A 222 13.18 12.59 -5.99
N ARG A 223 12.81 13.02 -7.19
CA ARG A 223 11.94 14.20 -7.34
C ARG A 223 10.60 14.06 -6.63
N LEU A 224 10.16 12.83 -6.39
CA LEU A 224 8.92 12.52 -5.67
C LEU A 224 9.06 12.58 -4.14
N ALA A 225 10.26 12.66 -3.57
CA ALA A 225 10.44 12.81 -2.13
C ALA A 225 9.72 14.05 -1.59
N TRP A 226 8.91 13.89 -0.55
CA TRP A 226 8.03 14.92 0.01
C TRP A 226 7.05 15.49 -1.03
N MET A 227 6.21 14.63 -1.61
CA MET A 227 5.30 14.98 -2.69
C MET A 227 3.85 14.61 -2.36
N VAL A 228 2.94 15.52 -2.66
CA VAL A 228 1.51 15.23 -2.85
C VAL A 228 1.27 15.11 -4.35
N VAL A 229 0.82 13.96 -4.80
CA VAL A 229 0.36 13.76 -6.18
C VAL A 229 -1.16 13.72 -6.18
N ALA A 230 -1.78 14.57 -6.98
CA ALA A 230 -3.24 14.69 -7.04
C ALA A 230 -3.79 14.39 -8.43
N ASN A 231 -4.96 13.75 -8.49
CA ASN A 231 -5.72 13.72 -9.74
C ASN A 231 -5.99 15.18 -10.18
N PRO A 232 -5.91 15.53 -11.47
CA PRO A 232 -6.07 16.91 -11.94
C PRO A 232 -7.33 17.62 -11.46
N LYS A 233 -8.41 16.88 -11.25
CA LYS A 233 -9.68 17.45 -10.72
C LYS A 233 -9.59 17.91 -9.26
N ASN A 234 -8.51 17.56 -8.53
CA ASN A 234 -8.35 17.81 -7.09
C ASN A 234 -7.15 18.73 -6.80
N LEU A 235 -6.57 19.36 -7.80
CA LEU A 235 -5.35 20.19 -7.63
C LEU A 235 -5.56 21.37 -6.70
N GLU A 236 -6.75 21.94 -6.66
CA GLU A 236 -7.09 23.07 -5.77
C GLU A 236 -6.99 22.64 -4.30
N ILE A 237 -7.62 21.53 -3.94
CA ILE A 237 -7.54 20.97 -2.57
C ILE A 237 -6.08 20.63 -2.22
N ALA A 238 -5.33 20.02 -3.14
CA ALA A 238 -3.94 19.68 -2.90
C ALA A 238 -3.07 20.94 -2.71
N ALA A 239 -3.31 22.00 -3.48
CA ALA A 239 -2.58 23.26 -3.34
C ALA A 239 -2.81 23.93 -1.99
N VAL A 240 -4.07 23.99 -1.53
CA VAL A 240 -4.40 24.51 -0.20
C VAL A 240 -3.73 23.70 0.90
N ALA A 241 -3.78 22.38 0.81
CA ALA A 241 -3.14 21.48 1.77
C ALA A 241 -1.61 21.63 1.82
N VAL A 242 -0.95 21.78 0.67
CA VAL A 242 0.51 21.96 0.60
C VAL A 242 0.93 23.30 1.22
N LEU A 243 0.17 24.38 1.00
CA LEU A 243 0.44 25.66 1.64
C LEU A 243 0.25 25.60 3.17
N ASP A 244 -0.76 24.88 3.64
CA ASP A 244 -0.95 24.66 5.08
C ASP A 244 0.18 23.84 5.70
N LEU A 245 0.64 22.79 5.01
CA LEU A 245 1.79 21.97 5.44
C LEU A 245 3.09 22.78 5.49
N GLU A 246 3.32 23.67 4.51
CA GLU A 246 4.46 24.58 4.51
C GLU A 246 4.43 25.53 5.70
N ALA A 247 3.26 26.09 6.01
CA ALA A 247 3.07 26.92 7.20
C ALA A 247 3.32 26.18 8.52
N GLN A 248 3.10 24.85 8.56
CA GLN A 248 3.43 23.96 9.68
C GLN A 248 4.91 23.51 9.67
N GLY A 249 5.73 23.93 8.74
CA GLY A 249 7.14 23.58 8.63
C GLY A 249 7.41 22.26 7.88
N LEU A 250 6.42 21.68 7.21
CA LEU A 250 6.57 20.52 6.34
C LEU A 250 6.43 20.93 4.86
N ALA A 251 7.57 21.17 4.21
CA ALA A 251 7.59 21.53 2.81
C ALA A 251 7.29 20.32 1.91
N MET A 252 6.02 20.12 1.59
CA MET A 252 5.58 19.16 0.57
C MET A 252 5.53 19.85 -0.81
N LYS A 253 5.88 19.11 -1.85
CA LYS A 253 5.70 19.53 -3.26
C LYS A 253 4.35 19.06 -3.76
N LEU A 254 3.83 19.68 -4.80
CA LEU A 254 2.61 19.26 -5.49
C LEU A 254 2.94 18.83 -6.92
N GLU A 255 2.41 17.68 -7.33
CA GLU A 255 2.47 17.22 -8.71
C GLU A 255 1.08 16.81 -9.21
N PRO A 256 0.64 17.32 -10.37
CA PRO A 256 -0.54 16.78 -11.03
C PRO A 256 -0.25 15.39 -11.59
N SER A 257 -1.16 14.46 -11.40
CA SER A 257 -1.06 13.12 -11.98
C SER A 257 -0.98 13.18 -13.51
N SER A 258 -0.03 12.48 -14.10
CA SER A 258 0.13 12.38 -15.56
C SER A 258 -1.11 11.79 -16.22
N GLU A 259 -1.52 12.33 -17.37
CA GLU A 259 -2.62 11.78 -18.16
C GLU A 259 -2.22 10.50 -18.90
N THR A 260 -0.96 10.38 -19.27
CA THR A 260 -0.43 9.31 -20.10
C THR A 260 0.26 8.20 -19.30
N PHE A 261 0.62 8.43 -18.05
CA PHE A 261 1.11 7.37 -17.18
C PHE A 261 -0.06 6.73 -16.43
N ARG A 262 -0.54 5.62 -16.98
CA ARG A 262 -1.77 4.94 -16.54
C ARG A 262 -1.48 3.82 -15.55
N GLY A 263 -2.54 3.33 -14.90
CA GLY A 263 -2.48 2.24 -13.93
C GLY A 263 -2.13 2.68 -12.50
N LEU A 264 -1.94 3.98 -12.28
CA LEU A 264 -1.63 4.56 -10.98
C LEU A 264 -2.91 4.77 -10.15
N SER A 265 -2.83 4.53 -8.84
CA SER A 265 -3.97 4.69 -7.92
C SER A 265 -4.61 6.06 -8.02
N HIS A 266 -3.87 7.13 -7.77
CA HIS A 266 -4.36 8.52 -7.80
C HIS A 266 -4.93 8.93 -9.17
N ARG A 267 -4.50 8.29 -10.27
CA ARG A 267 -5.05 8.53 -11.60
C ARG A 267 -6.34 7.73 -11.81
N GLU A 268 -6.28 6.41 -11.65
CA GLU A 268 -7.41 5.55 -12.02
C GLU A 268 -8.55 5.60 -10.99
N TRP A 269 -8.25 5.80 -9.70
CA TRP A 269 -9.29 6.02 -8.68
C TRP A 269 -10.08 7.30 -8.98
N GLY A 270 -9.35 8.39 -9.27
CA GLY A 270 -9.98 9.66 -9.60
C GLY A 270 -10.75 9.63 -10.91
N ASP A 271 -10.19 9.03 -11.97
CA ASP A 271 -10.85 8.98 -13.28
C ASP A 271 -12.02 7.97 -13.31
N GLY A 272 -11.88 6.84 -12.58
CA GLY A 272 -12.82 5.72 -12.61
C GLY A 272 -13.92 5.72 -11.55
N THR A 273 -13.89 6.72 -10.63
CA THR A 273 -14.88 6.87 -9.56
C THR A 273 -15.20 8.34 -9.27
N ALA A 274 -16.11 8.59 -8.32
CA ALA A 274 -16.38 9.93 -7.82
C ALA A 274 -15.33 10.43 -6.81
N ALA A 275 -14.42 9.55 -6.35
CA ALA A 275 -13.46 9.89 -5.30
C ALA A 275 -12.46 10.97 -5.75
N GLN A 276 -12.18 11.88 -4.85
CA GLN A 276 -11.05 12.81 -4.97
C GLN A 276 -9.79 12.05 -4.53
N ALA A 277 -8.89 11.75 -5.47
CA ALA A 277 -7.79 10.80 -5.24
C ALA A 277 -6.44 11.50 -5.13
N PHE A 278 -5.68 11.12 -4.10
CA PHE A 278 -4.36 11.63 -3.76
C PHE A 278 -3.39 10.48 -3.48
N LEU A 279 -2.11 10.75 -3.71
CA LEU A 279 -1.01 9.89 -3.30
C LEU A 279 0.05 10.74 -2.60
N PHE A 280 0.58 10.24 -1.50
CA PHE A 280 1.65 10.92 -0.76
C PHE A 280 2.94 10.12 -0.84
N GLU A 281 4.04 10.83 -1.08
CA GLU A 281 5.39 10.25 -1.14
C GLU A 281 6.25 10.87 -0.06
N THR A 282 6.59 10.10 0.98
CA THR A 282 7.64 10.49 1.92
C THR A 282 8.97 9.83 1.53
N PRO A 283 10.14 10.44 1.83
CA PRO A 283 11.43 9.85 1.46
C PRO A 283 11.77 8.67 2.36
N SER A 284 12.20 7.55 1.78
CA SER A 284 12.61 6.35 2.53
C SER A 284 14.11 6.08 2.41
N PRO A 285 14.83 5.89 3.52
CA PRO A 285 16.25 5.53 3.48
C PRO A 285 16.47 4.12 2.90
N SER A 286 15.42 3.28 2.84
CA SER A 286 15.49 1.95 2.22
C SER A 286 15.49 1.99 0.69
N MET A 287 15.13 3.11 0.07
CA MET A 287 15.01 3.24 -1.40
C MET A 287 16.26 3.83 -2.04
N VAL A 288 17.42 3.33 -1.63
CA VAL A 288 18.73 3.61 -2.21
C VAL A 288 19.29 2.36 -2.88
N SER A 289 20.28 2.54 -3.73
CA SER A 289 20.93 1.42 -4.46
C SER A 289 21.69 0.44 -3.55
N ASN A 290 22.13 0.90 -2.37
CA ASN A 290 22.83 0.08 -1.39
C ASN A 290 22.21 0.29 0.00
N THR A 291 21.50 -0.72 0.48
CA THR A 291 20.83 -0.70 1.79
C THR A 291 21.67 -1.29 2.92
N LYS A 292 22.93 -1.68 2.65
CA LYS A 292 23.81 -2.25 3.68
C LYS A 292 24.08 -1.25 4.79
N GLY A 293 23.68 -1.60 6.02
CA GLY A 293 23.85 -0.76 7.22
C GLY A 293 22.84 0.38 7.34
N VAL A 294 21.83 0.45 6.48
CA VAL A 294 20.72 1.40 6.60
C VAL A 294 19.82 0.96 7.76
N ASP A 295 19.55 1.87 8.69
CA ASP A 295 18.51 1.67 9.71
C ASP A 295 17.17 2.20 9.17
N PHE A 296 16.22 1.30 8.91
CA PHE A 296 14.92 1.64 8.34
C PHE A 296 13.98 2.33 9.32
N VAL A 297 14.32 2.29 10.61
CA VAL A 297 13.52 2.86 11.70
C VAL A 297 14.15 4.16 12.22
N ASN A 298 15.47 4.11 12.55
CA ASN A 298 16.15 5.19 13.25
C ASN A 298 17.17 5.94 12.38
N ASP A 299 16.99 5.95 11.05
CA ASP A 299 17.87 6.76 10.20
C ASP A 299 17.91 8.20 10.72
N PRO A 300 19.11 8.80 10.91
CA PRO A 300 19.23 10.10 11.58
C PRO A 300 18.63 11.26 10.80
N LYS A 301 18.49 11.14 9.49
CA LYS A 301 17.88 12.17 8.62
C LYS A 301 16.41 11.90 8.33
N LEU A 302 16.06 10.64 8.22
CA LEU A 302 14.75 10.15 7.80
C LEU A 302 14.20 9.10 8.78
N PRO A 303 14.10 9.40 10.08
CA PRO A 303 13.54 8.44 11.03
C PRO A 303 12.11 8.07 10.66
N LEU A 304 11.70 6.86 10.96
CA LEU A 304 10.36 6.36 10.62
C LEU A 304 9.25 7.27 11.19
N SER A 305 9.47 7.81 12.40
CA SER A 305 8.52 8.73 13.04
C SER A 305 8.26 10.00 12.21
N ARG A 306 9.29 10.57 11.59
CA ARG A 306 9.16 11.73 10.72
C ARG A 306 8.41 11.39 9.43
N ARG A 307 8.67 10.21 8.86
CA ARG A 307 8.02 9.75 7.62
C ARG A 307 6.55 9.42 7.84
N VAL A 308 6.23 8.67 8.90
CA VAL A 308 4.84 8.36 9.29
C VAL A 308 4.10 9.64 9.68
N GLY A 309 4.73 10.50 10.48
CA GLY A 309 4.16 11.80 10.85
C GLY A 309 3.88 12.68 9.61
N GLY A 310 4.75 12.66 8.61
CA GLY A 310 4.56 13.37 7.34
C GLY A 310 3.38 12.83 6.53
N GLN A 311 3.17 11.51 6.48
CA GLN A 311 1.98 10.90 5.86
C GLN A 311 0.69 11.36 6.55
N LEU A 312 0.65 11.28 7.89
CA LEU A 312 -0.53 11.66 8.66
C LEU A 312 -0.80 13.17 8.61
N ALA A 313 0.24 14.01 8.64
CA ALA A 313 0.10 15.45 8.48
C ALA A 313 -0.46 15.81 7.09
N SER A 314 0.03 15.16 6.02
CA SER A 314 -0.48 15.34 4.67
C SER A 314 -1.94 14.89 4.55
N PHE A 315 -2.29 13.77 5.18
CA PHE A 315 -3.66 13.29 5.25
C PHE A 315 -4.58 14.31 5.95
N THR A 316 -4.20 14.79 7.12
CA THR A 316 -5.04 15.75 7.87
C THR A 316 -5.16 17.10 7.18
N ALA A 317 -4.11 17.61 6.53
CA ALA A 317 -4.14 18.84 5.77
C ALA A 317 -5.06 18.75 4.54
N VAL A 318 -4.97 17.65 3.77
CA VAL A 318 -5.88 17.44 2.64
C VAL A 318 -7.32 17.25 3.11
N MET A 319 -7.55 16.54 4.23
CA MET A 319 -8.89 16.41 4.81
C MET A 319 -9.46 17.76 5.27
N ALA A 320 -8.65 18.63 5.86
CA ALA A 320 -9.07 19.97 6.25
C ALA A 320 -9.45 20.81 5.02
N ALA A 321 -8.60 20.83 3.98
CA ALA A 321 -8.87 21.52 2.72
C ALA A 321 -10.13 20.98 2.02
N TYR A 322 -10.31 19.65 1.98
CA TYR A 322 -11.52 19.03 1.44
C TYR A 322 -12.78 19.44 2.21
N ASN A 323 -12.75 19.39 3.54
CA ASN A 323 -13.91 19.70 4.37
C ASN A 323 -14.31 21.19 4.32
N ALA A 324 -13.38 22.09 3.98
CA ALA A 324 -13.66 23.52 3.89
C ALA A 324 -14.73 23.84 2.82
N ASP A 325 -14.72 23.09 1.71
CA ASP A 325 -15.65 23.30 0.59
C ASP A 325 -16.64 22.13 0.39
N ALA A 326 -16.48 21.03 1.14
CA ALA A 326 -17.35 19.87 0.99
C ALA A 326 -18.79 20.17 1.44
N PRO A 327 -19.81 19.76 0.68
CA PRO A 327 -21.19 19.76 1.17
C PRO A 327 -21.30 19.01 2.50
N ALA A 328 -22.18 19.46 3.38
CA ALA A 328 -22.38 18.83 4.68
C ALA A 328 -22.62 17.29 4.60
N ALA A 329 -23.28 16.81 3.54
CA ALA A 329 -23.51 15.39 3.30
C ALA A 329 -22.23 14.59 2.95
N SER A 330 -21.15 15.27 2.56
CA SER A 330 -19.88 14.66 2.14
C SER A 330 -18.72 14.95 3.08
N SER A 331 -18.88 15.90 4.03
CA SER A 331 -17.82 16.21 5.00
C SER A 331 -17.61 15.05 5.97
N VAL A 332 -16.37 14.92 6.50
CA VAL A 332 -15.99 13.84 7.42
C VAL A 332 -15.24 14.45 8.61
N THR A 333 -15.62 14.07 9.82
CA THR A 333 -14.94 14.51 11.05
C THR A 333 -14.19 13.33 11.67
N LEU A 334 -12.88 13.46 11.70
CA LEU A 334 -11.95 12.48 12.24
C LEU A 334 -11.26 13.01 13.48
N GLY A 335 -10.90 12.12 14.42
CA GLY A 335 -10.11 12.41 15.60
C GLY A 335 -9.11 11.29 15.89
N GLY A 336 -8.31 11.45 16.94
CA GLY A 336 -7.36 10.43 17.38
C GLY A 336 -6.12 10.25 16.48
N ILE A 337 -5.89 11.18 15.54
CA ILE A 337 -4.76 11.14 14.62
C ILE A 337 -3.60 11.94 15.24
N PRO A 338 -2.43 11.31 15.46
CA PRO A 338 -1.30 12.01 16.07
C PRO A 338 -0.76 13.13 15.19
N ALA A 339 -0.42 14.26 15.79
CA ALA A 339 0.30 15.31 15.10
C ALA A 339 1.73 14.87 14.76
N MET A 340 2.30 15.40 13.68
CA MET A 340 3.67 15.06 13.26
C MET A 340 4.71 15.36 14.35
N ALA A 341 4.57 16.48 15.07
CA ALA A 341 5.48 16.88 16.15
C ALA A 341 5.47 15.85 17.32
N ASP A 342 4.29 15.36 17.69
CA ASP A 342 4.15 14.34 18.71
C ASP A 342 4.77 13.02 18.27
N MET A 343 4.49 12.62 17.02
CA MET A 343 5.05 11.40 16.42
C MET A 343 6.59 11.44 16.40
N ILE A 344 7.19 12.57 16.03
CA ILE A 344 8.66 12.76 16.02
C ILE A 344 9.22 12.65 17.45
N THR A 345 8.52 13.23 18.43
CA THR A 345 8.98 13.29 19.81
C THR A 345 8.90 11.93 20.51
N THR A 346 7.83 11.19 20.29
CA THR A 346 7.54 9.95 21.03
C THR A 346 7.93 8.68 20.27
N GLY A 347 8.14 8.78 18.96
CA GLY A 347 8.33 7.62 18.07
C GLY A 347 7.03 6.95 17.67
N VAL A 348 7.05 6.19 16.55
CA VAL A 348 5.88 5.49 16.02
C VAL A 348 5.31 4.48 17.00
N GLY A 349 6.18 3.76 17.71
CA GLY A 349 5.77 2.72 18.66
C GLY A 349 4.86 3.21 19.78
N ALA A 350 5.00 4.47 20.21
CA ALA A 350 4.15 5.07 21.23
C ALA A 350 2.67 5.22 20.79
N TRP A 351 2.44 5.19 19.49
CA TRP A 351 1.13 5.29 18.83
C TRP A 351 0.63 3.94 18.29
N LEU A 352 1.07 2.84 18.90
CA LEU A 352 0.64 1.49 18.59
C LEU A 352 0.18 0.79 19.88
N ARG A 353 -0.88 0.01 19.79
CA ARG A 353 -1.56 -0.63 20.95
C ARG A 353 -0.83 -1.89 21.41
#